data_f124c797d3f17bd45240ea1948735298
#
_entry.id   f124c797d3f17bd45240ea1948735298
#
_cell.length_a   1.000
_cell.length_b   1.000
_cell.length_c   1.000
_cell.angle_alpha   90.00
_cell.angle_beta   90.00
_cell.angle_gamma   90.00
#
_symmetry.space_group_name_H-M   'P 1'
#
loop_
_entity.id
_entity.type
_entity.pdbx_description
1 polymer ?
#
loop_
_entity_poly.entity_id
_entity_poly.type
_entity_poly.pdbx_seq_one_letter_code
_entity_poly.pdbx_strand_id
1 'polypeptide(L)'
;MKIKSVFSHSFEKYGKVLTGYDVTDLLKKLDDTTKKPDNAVIYEPGDAGLEALPIAKEFSENAYGGMPIQVGYCNGNNTKLNCLEWHRGSELNIPSTDIVLLLASLQNVKNGKLNTNSVEAFFVPKGTIVQVYETTLHYAPCNAVTAKGVSKEGFRVVIVLPKDTNTEKPNIEPKNLEDKLLWARNKWLIAHPDASEAKAGAFVGLIGANIDIG
;
A
#
# COMPACT_ATOMS: atom_id res chain seq x y z
N MET A 1 2.97 -13.14 -14.56
CA MET A 1 1.65 -12.54 -14.18
C MET A 1 1.27 -11.46 -15.17
N LYS A 2 -0.02 -11.32 -15.54
CA LYS A 2 -0.48 -10.20 -16.40
C LYS A 2 -0.70 -8.96 -15.54
N ILE A 3 -0.02 -7.85 -15.87
CA ILE A 3 -0.24 -6.55 -15.24
C ILE A 3 -1.36 -5.83 -15.99
N LYS A 4 -2.40 -5.41 -15.27
CA LYS A 4 -3.58 -4.69 -15.77
C LYS A 4 -3.42 -3.20 -15.51
N SER A 5 -4.21 -2.38 -16.17
CA SER A 5 -4.27 -0.94 -15.84
C SER A 5 -5.18 -0.70 -14.64
N VAL A 6 -4.81 0.24 -13.78
CA VAL A 6 -5.69 0.73 -12.68
C VAL A 6 -6.98 1.38 -13.20
N PHE A 7 -7.02 1.78 -14.48
CA PHE A 7 -8.22 2.31 -15.14
C PHE A 7 -9.14 1.21 -15.72
N SER A 8 -8.77 -0.07 -15.56
CA SER A 8 -9.59 -1.17 -16.06
C SER A 8 -10.74 -1.48 -15.11
N HIS A 9 -11.90 -1.92 -15.65
CA HIS A 9 -13.05 -2.36 -14.86
C HIS A 9 -12.70 -3.43 -13.79
N SER A 10 -11.67 -4.25 -14.06
CA SER A 10 -11.22 -5.26 -13.08
C SER A 10 -10.61 -4.67 -11.79
N PHE A 11 -10.26 -3.39 -11.78
CA PHE A 11 -9.77 -2.69 -10.59
C PHE A 11 -10.89 -2.26 -9.63
N GLU A 12 -12.10 -2.02 -10.12
CA GLU A 12 -13.23 -1.45 -9.35
C GLU A 12 -13.58 -2.24 -8.08
N LYS A 13 -13.33 -3.55 -8.08
CA LYS A 13 -13.52 -4.38 -6.86
C LYS A 13 -12.46 -4.13 -5.78
N TYR A 14 -11.33 -3.52 -6.14
CA TYR A 14 -10.22 -3.25 -5.24
C TYR A 14 -10.15 -1.78 -4.79
N GLY A 15 -10.68 -0.88 -5.62
CA GLY A 15 -10.54 0.53 -5.37
C GLY A 15 -11.14 1.38 -6.49
N LYS A 16 -10.79 2.65 -6.48
CA LYS A 16 -11.15 3.60 -7.53
C LYS A 16 -10.03 4.62 -7.75
N VAL A 17 -10.01 5.22 -8.93
CA VAL A 17 -9.19 6.40 -9.21
C VAL A 17 -9.96 7.64 -8.76
N LEU A 18 -9.32 8.50 -7.96
CA LEU A 18 -9.88 9.80 -7.58
C LEU A 18 -9.43 10.87 -8.57
N THR A 19 -10.33 11.79 -8.87
CA THR A 19 -10.08 12.95 -9.74
C THR A 19 -10.51 14.24 -9.02
N GLY A 20 -10.06 15.39 -9.54
CA GLY A 20 -10.45 16.69 -9.01
C GLY A 20 -9.53 17.26 -7.95
N TYR A 21 -8.43 16.59 -7.60
CA TYR A 21 -7.42 17.06 -6.66
C TYR A 21 -6.12 17.42 -7.41
N ASP A 22 -5.52 18.55 -7.08
CA ASP A 22 -4.19 18.93 -7.58
C ASP A 22 -3.11 18.46 -6.59
N VAL A 23 -2.35 17.45 -7.00
CA VAL A 23 -1.28 16.86 -6.19
C VAL A 23 0.12 17.32 -6.59
N THR A 24 0.24 18.34 -7.45
CA THR A 24 1.52 18.83 -8.00
C THR A 24 2.51 19.19 -6.90
N ASP A 25 2.10 20.03 -5.95
CA ASP A 25 2.97 20.45 -4.85
C ASP A 25 3.26 19.31 -3.87
N LEU A 26 2.30 18.41 -3.67
CA LEU A 26 2.46 17.22 -2.81
C LEU A 26 3.55 16.29 -3.35
N LEU A 27 3.48 15.97 -4.66
CA LEU A 27 4.47 15.09 -5.30
C LEU A 27 5.84 15.77 -5.41
N LYS A 28 5.88 17.07 -5.70
CA LYS A 28 7.12 17.83 -5.66
C LYS A 28 7.76 17.78 -4.27
N LYS A 29 6.97 17.99 -3.21
CA LYS A 29 7.46 17.92 -1.83
C LYS A 29 7.99 16.54 -1.49
N LEU A 30 7.26 15.47 -1.88
CA LEU A 30 7.69 14.08 -1.71
C LEU A 30 9.08 13.86 -2.35
N ASP A 31 9.26 14.29 -3.60
CA ASP A 31 10.51 14.08 -4.36
C ASP A 31 11.69 14.86 -3.76
N ASP A 32 11.44 16.11 -3.33
CA ASP A 32 12.50 17.02 -2.86
C ASP A 32 12.97 16.69 -1.43
N THR A 33 12.08 16.17 -0.56
CA THR A 33 12.37 16.12 0.89
C THR A 33 12.41 14.72 1.50
N THR A 34 11.90 13.70 0.80
CA THR A 34 11.85 12.36 1.37
C THR A 34 12.99 11.46 0.87
N LYS A 35 13.42 10.52 1.71
CA LYS A 35 14.46 9.55 1.33
C LYS A 35 13.87 8.46 0.46
N LYS A 36 14.69 7.91 -0.46
CA LYS A 36 14.41 6.70 -1.23
C LYS A 36 15.65 5.80 -1.23
N PRO A 37 15.67 4.70 -0.49
CA PRO A 37 16.80 3.77 -0.50
C PRO A 37 16.85 2.97 -1.81
N ASP A 38 18.08 2.61 -2.24
CA ASP A 38 18.28 1.85 -3.48
C ASP A 38 17.95 0.34 -3.32
N ASN A 39 18.15 -0.23 -2.14
CA ASN A 39 18.02 -1.67 -1.90
C ASN A 39 17.06 -2.04 -0.76
N ALA A 40 16.12 -1.16 -0.47
CA ALA A 40 15.14 -1.36 0.60
C ALA A 40 13.84 -0.60 0.30
N VAL A 41 12.86 -0.79 1.16
CA VAL A 41 11.64 0.02 1.22
C VAL A 41 11.60 0.68 2.58
N ILE A 42 11.29 1.97 2.61
CA ILE A 42 10.98 2.71 3.84
C ILE A 42 9.52 3.13 3.81
N TYR A 43 8.88 3.05 4.96
CA TYR A 43 7.54 3.55 5.19
C TYR A 43 7.55 4.52 6.36
N GLU A 44 7.01 5.71 6.16
CA GLU A 44 6.82 6.73 7.18
C GLU A 44 5.31 7.03 7.29
N PRO A 45 4.65 6.69 8.41
CA PRO A 45 3.20 6.81 8.54
C PRO A 45 2.69 8.25 8.50
N GLY A 46 3.49 9.22 8.91
CA GLY A 46 3.14 10.65 8.86
C GLY A 46 4.40 11.50 8.68
N ASP A 47 4.40 12.37 7.68
CA ASP A 47 5.48 13.32 7.42
C ASP A 47 4.96 14.75 7.63
N ALA A 48 5.56 15.48 8.57
CA ALA A 48 5.11 16.84 8.93
C ALA A 48 5.15 17.81 7.74
N GLY A 49 6.07 17.61 6.78
CA GLY A 49 6.18 18.45 5.61
C GLY A 49 5.05 18.19 4.59
N LEU A 50 4.62 16.93 4.44
CA LEU A 50 3.49 16.57 3.59
C LEU A 50 2.16 16.93 4.25
N GLU A 51 2.02 16.69 5.56
CA GLU A 51 0.81 17.03 6.34
C GLU A 51 0.55 18.55 6.41
N ALA A 52 1.58 19.38 6.28
CA ALA A 52 1.46 20.85 6.31
C ALA A 52 0.89 21.43 4.99
N LEU A 53 0.81 20.67 3.92
CA LEU A 53 0.29 21.14 2.63
C LEU A 53 -1.24 21.27 2.65
N PRO A 54 -1.82 22.28 1.96
CA PRO A 54 -3.28 22.48 1.91
C PRO A 54 -4.07 21.27 1.46
N ILE A 55 -3.50 20.46 0.55
CA ILE A 55 -4.13 19.24 0.02
C ILE A 55 -4.39 18.19 1.12
N ALA A 56 -3.61 18.16 2.19
CA ALA A 56 -3.84 17.25 3.32
C ALA A 56 -5.19 17.54 4.00
N LYS A 57 -5.50 18.83 4.19
CA LYS A 57 -6.82 19.25 4.70
C LYS A 57 -7.94 18.87 3.74
N GLU A 58 -7.74 19.11 2.44
CA GLU A 58 -8.70 18.76 1.40
C GLU A 58 -8.98 17.25 1.35
N PHE A 59 -7.96 16.40 1.47
CA PHE A 59 -8.15 14.96 1.59
C PHE A 59 -8.95 14.58 2.84
N SER A 60 -8.63 15.17 4.00
CA SER A 60 -9.39 14.92 5.22
C SER A 60 -10.87 15.27 5.05
N GLU A 61 -11.17 16.47 4.54
CA GLU A 61 -12.54 16.96 4.42
C GLU A 61 -13.34 16.25 3.33
N ASN A 62 -12.75 16.06 2.14
CA ASN A 62 -13.48 15.56 0.97
C ASN A 62 -13.30 14.06 0.75
N ALA A 63 -12.06 13.55 0.72
CA ALA A 63 -11.81 12.13 0.44
C ALA A 63 -12.15 11.23 1.63
N TYR A 64 -11.98 11.74 2.84
CA TYR A 64 -12.24 11.01 4.09
C TYR A 64 -13.46 11.51 4.87
N GLY A 65 -14.23 12.48 4.32
CA GLY A 65 -15.49 12.92 4.90
C GLY A 65 -15.36 13.57 6.28
N GLY A 66 -14.23 14.24 6.56
CA GLY A 66 -13.93 14.89 7.83
C GLY A 66 -13.23 14.01 8.86
N MET A 67 -12.88 12.77 8.52
CA MET A 67 -12.09 11.93 9.44
C MET A 67 -10.66 12.46 9.59
N PRO A 68 -10.06 12.35 10.80
CA PRO A 68 -8.63 12.60 10.97
C PRO A 68 -7.80 11.64 10.13
N ILE A 69 -6.84 12.18 9.40
CA ILE A 69 -5.91 11.41 8.57
C ILE A 69 -4.46 11.69 8.93
N GLN A 70 -3.58 10.89 8.38
CA GLN A 70 -2.14 11.12 8.31
C GLN A 70 -1.69 11.07 6.86
N VAL A 71 -0.65 11.83 6.53
CA VAL A 71 -0.03 11.84 5.20
C VAL A 71 1.44 11.48 5.36
N GLY A 72 1.78 10.30 4.91
CA GLY A 72 3.13 9.76 4.94
C GLY A 72 3.59 9.30 3.56
N TYR A 73 4.57 8.41 3.53
CA TYR A 73 5.08 7.92 2.27
C TYR A 73 5.63 6.48 2.36
N CYS A 74 5.66 5.81 1.20
CA CYS A 74 6.34 4.54 0.99
C CYS A 74 7.28 4.69 -0.20
N ASN A 75 8.60 4.63 0.05
CA ASN A 75 9.61 4.84 -0.99
C ASN A 75 10.63 3.70 -1.01
N GLY A 76 11.11 3.33 -2.19
CA GLY A 76 12.18 2.35 -2.29
C GLY A 76 12.21 1.56 -3.59
N ASN A 77 12.64 0.30 -3.45
CA ASN A 77 12.71 -0.67 -4.53
C ASN A 77 12.15 -2.01 -4.07
N ASN A 78 11.21 -2.55 -4.82
CA ASN A 78 10.60 -3.85 -4.57
C ASN A 78 10.07 -4.44 -5.89
N THR A 79 10.14 -5.75 -6.05
CA THR A 79 9.54 -6.50 -7.15
C THR A 79 8.66 -7.65 -6.66
N LYS A 80 8.67 -7.90 -5.34
CA LYS A 80 8.04 -9.09 -4.75
C LYS A 80 6.80 -8.76 -3.94
N LEU A 81 5.90 -9.74 -3.88
CA LEU A 81 4.69 -9.66 -3.06
C LEU A 81 5.02 -9.56 -1.57
N ASN A 82 5.86 -10.43 -1.06
CA ASN A 82 6.29 -10.58 0.34
C ASN A 82 5.14 -10.73 1.35
N CYS A 83 4.27 -9.75 1.44
CA CYS A 83 3.16 -9.70 2.39
C CYS A 83 1.88 -9.18 1.73
N LEU A 84 0.77 -9.33 2.44
CA LEU A 84 -0.46 -8.60 2.19
C LEU A 84 -1.03 -8.12 3.52
N GLU A 85 -1.50 -6.88 3.53
CA GLU A 85 -2.07 -6.22 4.68
C GLU A 85 -3.42 -5.58 4.37
N TRP A 86 -4.18 -5.25 5.40
CA TRP A 86 -5.40 -4.45 5.32
C TRP A 86 -5.55 -3.58 6.56
N HIS A 87 -6.36 -2.53 6.43
CA HIS A 87 -6.69 -1.59 7.49
C HIS A 87 -8.20 -1.38 7.58
N ARG A 88 -8.68 -0.85 8.70
CA ARG A 88 -10.02 -0.25 8.76
C ARG A 88 -9.93 1.16 8.17
N GLY A 89 -10.67 1.39 7.10
CA GLY A 89 -10.60 2.58 6.26
C GLY A 89 -9.73 2.40 5.01
N SER A 90 -10.11 3.10 3.96
CA SER A 90 -9.39 3.07 2.68
C SER A 90 -8.04 3.79 2.77
N GLU A 91 -7.13 3.42 1.87
CA GLU A 91 -5.83 4.06 1.71
C GLU A 91 -5.77 4.81 0.37
N LEU A 92 -5.17 6.02 0.35
CA LEU A 92 -4.78 6.65 -0.90
C LEU A 92 -3.31 6.37 -1.19
N ASN A 93 -3.04 5.94 -2.42
CA ASN A 93 -1.71 5.81 -3.00
C ASN A 93 -1.54 6.85 -4.11
N ILE A 94 -0.55 7.73 -3.99
CA ILE A 94 -0.31 8.83 -4.94
C ILE A 94 1.15 8.80 -5.35
N PRO A 95 1.50 8.08 -6.43
CA PRO A 95 2.89 7.90 -6.83
C PRO A 95 3.44 9.08 -7.63
N SER A 96 4.70 9.47 -7.36
CA SER A 96 5.47 10.40 -8.22
C SER A 96 6.25 9.68 -9.33
N THR A 97 6.33 8.35 -9.27
CA THR A 97 6.88 7.44 -10.29
C THR A 97 5.82 6.43 -10.70
N ASP A 98 5.95 5.82 -11.86
CA ASP A 98 5.08 4.69 -12.22
C ASP A 98 5.32 3.51 -11.25
N ILE A 99 4.25 2.83 -10.84
CA ILE A 99 4.31 1.68 -9.91
C ILE A 99 3.43 0.52 -10.36
N VAL A 100 3.63 -0.63 -9.72
CA VAL A 100 2.68 -1.76 -9.77
C VAL A 100 2.20 -2.06 -8.35
N LEU A 101 0.88 -2.16 -8.18
CA LEU A 101 0.24 -2.66 -6.96
C LEU A 101 -0.12 -4.14 -7.13
N LEU A 102 0.24 -4.97 -6.15
CA LEU A 102 -0.18 -6.36 -6.04
C LEU A 102 -1.34 -6.43 -5.04
N LEU A 103 -2.53 -6.80 -5.52
CA LEU A 103 -3.77 -6.69 -4.78
C LEU A 103 -4.49 -8.02 -4.67
N ALA A 104 -5.18 -8.24 -3.56
CA ALA A 104 -6.10 -9.35 -3.36
C ALA A 104 -7.35 -8.90 -2.59
N SER A 105 -8.41 -9.68 -2.63
CA SER A 105 -9.63 -9.41 -1.86
C SER A 105 -9.54 -10.02 -0.47
N LEU A 106 -9.93 -9.28 0.58
CA LEU A 106 -10.02 -9.77 1.96
C LEU A 106 -10.93 -11.00 2.06
N GLN A 107 -11.97 -11.08 1.22
CA GLN A 107 -12.89 -12.21 1.17
C GLN A 107 -12.20 -13.52 0.73
N ASN A 108 -11.02 -13.45 0.11
CA ASN A 108 -10.23 -14.62 -0.29
C ASN A 108 -9.39 -15.18 0.88
N VAL A 109 -9.25 -14.45 1.98
CA VAL A 109 -8.59 -14.97 3.19
C VAL A 109 -9.51 -15.96 3.89
N LYS A 110 -9.04 -17.19 4.02
CA LYS A 110 -9.76 -18.27 4.73
C LYS A 110 -8.86 -18.83 5.83
N ASN A 111 -9.33 -18.78 7.06
CA ASN A 111 -8.58 -19.24 8.23
C ASN A 111 -7.16 -18.61 8.30
N GLY A 112 -7.05 -17.29 8.04
CA GLY A 112 -5.80 -16.55 8.04
C GLY A 112 -4.89 -16.84 6.84
N LYS A 113 -5.36 -17.58 5.82
CA LYS A 113 -4.56 -18.01 4.67
C LYS A 113 -5.14 -17.49 3.36
N LEU A 114 -4.25 -17.17 2.41
CA LEU A 114 -4.59 -16.74 1.06
C LEU A 114 -3.63 -17.40 0.07
N ASN A 115 -4.19 -17.97 -1.02
CA ASN A 115 -3.38 -18.50 -2.12
C ASN A 115 -2.93 -17.34 -3.02
N THR A 116 -1.62 -17.23 -3.24
CA THR A 116 -1.02 -16.15 -4.04
C THR A 116 -1.47 -16.14 -5.51
N ASN A 117 -2.02 -17.24 -6.03
CA ASN A 117 -2.65 -17.27 -7.35
C ASN A 117 -3.88 -16.34 -7.47
N SER A 118 -4.47 -15.91 -6.34
CA SER A 118 -5.59 -14.95 -6.33
C SER A 118 -5.16 -13.49 -6.36
N VAL A 119 -3.86 -13.22 -6.32
CA VAL A 119 -3.29 -11.88 -6.39
C VAL A 119 -3.32 -11.37 -7.83
N GLU A 120 -3.74 -10.13 -8.00
CA GLU A 120 -3.75 -9.44 -9.29
C GLU A 120 -2.81 -8.23 -9.25
N ALA A 121 -2.16 -7.96 -10.39
CA ALA A 121 -1.22 -6.84 -10.52
C ALA A 121 -1.84 -5.70 -11.32
N PHE A 122 -1.66 -4.46 -10.83
CA PHE A 122 -2.20 -3.26 -11.45
C PHE A 122 -1.12 -2.19 -11.60
N PHE A 123 -0.92 -1.75 -12.83
CA PHE A 123 -0.06 -0.60 -13.15
C PHE A 123 -0.78 0.70 -12.81
N VAL A 124 -0.10 1.56 -12.06
CA VAL A 124 -0.54 2.89 -11.66
C VAL A 124 0.44 3.91 -12.23
N PRO A 125 0.01 4.76 -13.20
CA PRO A 125 0.85 5.85 -13.70
C PRO A 125 1.14 6.87 -12.60
N LYS A 126 2.31 7.49 -12.66
CA LYS A 126 2.65 8.64 -11.81
C LYS A 126 1.56 9.71 -11.86
N GLY A 127 1.34 10.38 -10.74
CA GLY A 127 0.32 11.44 -10.59
C GLY A 127 -1.12 10.94 -10.46
N THR A 128 -1.34 9.61 -10.56
CA THR A 128 -2.69 9.03 -10.40
C THR A 128 -3.01 8.83 -8.92
N ILE A 129 -4.13 9.37 -8.46
CA ILE A 129 -4.60 9.14 -7.09
C ILE A 129 -5.44 7.86 -7.07
N VAL A 130 -4.96 6.84 -6.40
CA VAL A 130 -5.64 5.55 -6.27
C VAL A 130 -6.14 5.38 -4.85
N GLN A 131 -7.44 5.23 -4.68
CA GLN A 131 -8.06 4.80 -3.42
C GLN A 131 -8.17 3.28 -3.42
N VAL A 132 -7.47 2.62 -2.51
CA VAL A 132 -7.59 1.18 -2.23
C VAL A 132 -8.60 0.99 -1.11
N TYR A 133 -9.63 0.15 -1.31
CA TYR A 133 -10.68 -0.07 -0.32
C TYR A 133 -10.16 -0.86 0.89
N GLU A 134 -10.79 -0.69 2.06
CA GLU A 134 -10.45 -1.43 3.29
C GLU A 134 -10.54 -2.95 3.15
N THR A 135 -11.34 -3.44 2.19
CA THR A 135 -11.49 -4.86 1.88
C THR A 135 -10.47 -5.39 0.87
N THR A 136 -9.51 -4.56 0.50
CA THR A 136 -8.44 -4.90 -0.46
C THR A 136 -7.13 -5.07 0.26
N LEU A 137 -6.58 -6.27 0.14
CA LEU A 137 -5.24 -6.55 0.62
C LEU A 137 -4.21 -5.98 -0.34
N HIS A 138 -3.22 -5.32 0.20
CA HIS A 138 -2.09 -4.71 -0.50
C HIS A 138 -0.84 -4.75 0.38
N TYR A 139 0.29 -4.33 -0.14
CA TYR A 139 1.53 -4.12 0.61
C TYR A 139 2.40 -3.08 -0.11
N ALA A 140 3.69 -2.99 0.27
CA ALA A 140 4.62 -2.10 -0.40
C ALA A 140 4.50 -2.20 -1.93
N PRO A 141 4.42 -1.08 -2.65
CA PRO A 141 4.38 -1.08 -4.11
C PRO A 141 5.57 -1.82 -4.73
N CYS A 142 5.40 -2.26 -5.97
CA CYS A 142 6.50 -2.75 -6.78
C CYS A 142 6.94 -1.68 -7.80
N ASN A 143 8.20 -1.75 -8.19
CA ASN A 143 8.75 -0.97 -9.30
C ASN A 143 7.89 -1.21 -10.55
N ALA A 144 7.75 -0.18 -11.38
CA ALA A 144 7.04 -0.32 -12.66
C ALA A 144 7.72 -1.34 -13.58
N VAL A 145 6.90 -2.07 -14.34
CA VAL A 145 7.37 -2.97 -15.40
C VAL A 145 7.05 -2.32 -16.75
N THR A 146 8.08 -2.13 -17.56
CA THR A 146 8.01 -1.51 -18.87
C THR A 146 8.37 -2.52 -19.97
N ALA A 147 8.29 -2.13 -21.24
CA ALA A 147 8.78 -2.95 -22.35
C ALA A 147 10.29 -3.25 -22.26
N LYS A 148 11.03 -2.48 -21.47
CA LYS A 148 12.49 -2.66 -21.24
C LYS A 148 12.80 -3.50 -20.00
N GLY A 149 11.78 -4.03 -19.32
CA GLY A 149 11.85 -4.75 -18.05
C GLY A 149 11.47 -3.87 -16.86
N VAL A 150 11.84 -4.33 -15.67
CA VAL A 150 11.58 -3.61 -14.41
C VAL A 150 12.35 -2.29 -14.36
N SER A 151 11.67 -1.22 -13.99
CA SER A 151 12.30 0.08 -13.79
C SER A 151 13.33 0.01 -12.66
N LYS A 152 14.51 0.57 -12.91
CA LYS A 152 15.57 0.73 -11.91
C LYS A 152 15.42 2.02 -11.08
N GLU A 153 14.43 2.83 -11.41
CA GLU A 153 14.18 4.11 -10.74
C GLU A 153 13.65 3.91 -9.31
N GLY A 154 13.06 2.73 -9.05
CA GLY A 154 12.35 2.50 -7.79
C GLY A 154 11.00 3.21 -7.78
N PHE A 155 10.48 3.44 -6.58
CA PHE A 155 9.20 4.15 -6.43
C PHE A 155 9.24 5.16 -5.29
N ARG A 156 8.39 6.20 -5.42
CA ARG A 156 8.02 7.15 -4.38
C ARG A 156 6.50 7.30 -4.40
N VAL A 157 5.87 7.08 -3.27
CA VAL A 157 4.41 7.09 -3.17
C VAL A 157 3.99 7.82 -1.89
N VAL A 158 3.15 8.84 -2.01
CA VAL A 158 2.45 9.39 -0.87
C VAL A 158 1.37 8.42 -0.44
N ILE A 159 1.31 8.14 0.85
CA ILE A 159 0.30 7.28 1.49
C ILE A 159 -0.56 8.12 2.40
N VAL A 160 -1.88 8.07 2.20
CA VAL A 160 -2.84 8.73 3.09
C VAL A 160 -3.73 7.68 3.73
N LEU A 161 -3.83 7.71 5.06
CA LEU A 161 -4.55 6.75 5.88
C LEU A 161 -5.29 7.45 7.02
N PRO A 162 -6.30 6.80 7.62
CA PRO A 162 -6.84 7.24 8.90
C PRO A 162 -5.73 7.42 9.94
N LYS A 163 -5.83 8.46 10.75
CA LYS A 163 -4.81 8.85 11.74
C LYS A 163 -4.39 7.66 12.61
N ASP A 164 -3.10 7.59 12.94
CA ASP A 164 -2.45 6.56 13.75
C ASP A 164 -2.40 5.15 13.14
N THR A 165 -2.85 4.94 11.89
CA THR A 165 -2.68 3.65 11.20
C THR A 165 -1.19 3.32 11.01
N ASN A 166 -0.84 2.04 11.23
CA ASN A 166 0.53 1.53 11.09
C ASN A 166 1.55 2.18 12.05
N THR A 167 1.07 2.56 13.24
CA THR A 167 1.91 3.01 14.37
C THR A 167 2.09 1.88 15.38
N GLU A 168 2.47 2.18 16.62
CA GLU A 168 2.73 1.19 17.66
C GLU A 168 1.54 0.23 17.85
N LYS A 169 1.83 -1.07 17.80
CA LYS A 169 0.83 -2.12 18.00
C LYS A 169 0.20 -2.01 19.39
N PRO A 170 -1.14 -1.98 19.50
CA PRO A 170 -1.79 -2.03 20.81
C PRO A 170 -1.54 -3.37 21.49
N ASN A 171 -1.36 -3.34 22.79
CA ASN A 171 -1.27 -4.57 23.59
C ASN A 171 -2.67 -5.14 23.81
N ILE A 172 -3.00 -6.22 23.07
CA ILE A 172 -4.29 -6.89 23.14
C ILE A 172 -4.15 -8.37 23.47
N GLU A 173 -5.13 -8.95 24.15
CA GLU A 173 -5.29 -10.39 24.22
C GLU A 173 -6.15 -10.85 23.03
N PRO A 174 -5.61 -11.68 22.10
CA PRO A 174 -6.35 -12.12 20.93
C PRO A 174 -7.59 -12.95 21.30
N LYS A 175 -8.77 -12.53 20.85
CA LYS A 175 -10.05 -13.22 21.07
C LYS A 175 -10.45 -14.12 19.91
N ASN A 176 -9.89 -13.87 18.74
CA ASN A 176 -10.18 -14.59 17.51
C ASN A 176 -8.92 -14.68 16.63
N LEU A 177 -9.07 -15.29 15.45
CA LEU A 177 -7.95 -15.45 14.53
C LEU A 177 -7.50 -14.11 13.95
N GLU A 178 -8.42 -13.20 13.62
CA GLU A 178 -8.05 -11.89 13.05
C GLU A 178 -7.18 -11.08 14.04
N ASP A 179 -7.48 -11.13 15.34
CA ASP A 179 -6.68 -10.46 16.36
C ASP A 179 -5.21 -10.95 16.36
N LYS A 180 -4.99 -12.23 16.02
CA LYS A 180 -3.63 -12.81 15.91
C LYS A 180 -2.87 -12.31 14.67
N LEU A 181 -3.58 -11.78 13.68
CA LEU A 181 -2.99 -11.22 12.47
C LEU A 181 -2.63 -9.74 12.63
N LEU A 182 -3.06 -9.10 13.74
CA LEU A 182 -2.76 -7.70 14.01
C LEU A 182 -1.25 -7.50 14.12
N TRP A 183 -0.67 -6.71 13.23
CA TRP A 183 0.75 -6.44 13.12
C TRP A 183 1.15 -5.10 13.74
N ALA A 184 0.36 -4.07 13.46
CA ALA A 184 0.51 -2.73 14.01
C ALA A 184 -0.88 -2.13 14.31
N ARG A 185 -0.96 -0.93 14.86
CA ARG A 185 -2.25 -0.26 15.07
C ARG A 185 -3.01 -0.15 13.75
N ASN A 186 -4.26 -0.62 13.75
CA ASN A 186 -5.14 -0.63 12.57
C ASN A 186 -4.54 -1.32 11.35
N LYS A 187 -3.62 -2.27 11.52
CA LYS A 187 -2.94 -2.98 10.45
C LYS A 187 -2.87 -4.47 10.74
N TRP A 188 -3.54 -5.27 9.94
CA TRP A 188 -3.46 -6.73 9.92
C TRP A 188 -2.59 -7.16 8.75
N LEU A 189 -1.80 -8.21 8.92
CA LEU A 189 -0.81 -8.63 7.94
C LEU A 189 -0.69 -10.15 7.89
N ILE A 190 -0.59 -10.68 6.68
CA ILE A 190 -0.21 -12.06 6.38
C ILE A 190 1.04 -12.06 5.50
N ALA A 191 2.05 -12.82 5.89
CA ALA A 191 3.35 -12.86 5.23
C ALA A 191 3.55 -14.15 4.42
N HIS A 192 4.37 -14.06 3.36
CA HIS A 192 4.97 -15.22 2.72
C HIS A 192 6.10 -15.76 3.60
N PRO A 193 6.34 -17.10 3.65
CA PRO A 193 7.41 -17.67 4.47
C PRO A 193 8.82 -17.07 4.20
N ASP A 194 9.07 -16.65 2.96
CA ASP A 194 10.36 -16.07 2.55
C ASP A 194 10.51 -14.58 2.93
N ALA A 195 9.43 -13.92 3.35
CA ALA A 195 9.47 -12.50 3.69
C ALA A 195 10.24 -12.23 4.98
N SER A 196 10.85 -11.06 5.08
CA SER A 196 11.52 -10.59 6.30
C SER A 196 10.56 -10.45 7.48
N GLU A 197 9.31 -10.05 7.20
CA GLU A 197 8.23 -9.90 8.16
C GLU A 197 7.87 -11.25 8.82
N ALA A 198 7.89 -12.35 8.06
CA ALA A 198 7.70 -13.70 8.62
C ALA A 198 8.79 -14.05 9.63
N LYS A 199 10.04 -13.69 9.32
CA LYS A 199 11.19 -13.87 10.24
C LYS A 199 11.11 -12.97 11.47
N ALA A 200 10.44 -11.83 11.34
CA ALA A 200 10.16 -10.90 12.44
C ALA A 200 8.91 -11.27 13.25
N GLY A 201 8.25 -12.40 12.94
CA GLY A 201 7.11 -12.92 13.71
C GLY A 201 5.73 -12.60 13.13
N ALA A 202 5.64 -12.08 11.91
CA ALA A 202 4.36 -11.92 11.24
C ALA A 202 3.71 -13.28 10.93
N PHE A 203 2.38 -13.29 10.92
CA PHE A 203 1.63 -14.52 10.65
C PHE A 203 1.87 -15.00 9.21
N VAL A 204 2.38 -16.24 9.06
CA VAL A 204 2.61 -16.87 7.76
C VAL A 204 1.30 -17.38 7.20
N GLY A 205 0.70 -16.59 6.31
CA GLY A 205 -0.62 -16.84 5.73
C GLY A 205 -0.64 -16.89 4.20
N LEU A 206 0.40 -16.45 3.50
CA LEU A 206 0.47 -16.55 2.04
C LEU A 206 0.94 -17.94 1.62
N ILE A 207 0.15 -18.60 0.75
CA ILE A 207 0.39 -19.96 0.25
C ILE A 207 0.61 -19.88 -1.26
N GLY A 208 1.67 -20.49 -1.75
CA GLY A 208 2.05 -20.51 -3.17
C GLY A 208 3.40 -19.81 -3.38
N ALA A 209 3.62 -19.25 -4.56
CA ALA A 209 4.86 -18.54 -4.86
C ALA A 209 4.88 -17.15 -4.20
N ASN A 210 6.06 -16.72 -3.74
CA ASN A 210 6.30 -15.31 -3.48
C ASN A 210 6.40 -14.61 -4.84
N ILE A 211 5.28 -14.09 -5.33
CA ILE A 211 5.19 -13.50 -6.66
C ILE A 211 6.32 -12.48 -6.83
N ASP A 212 7.09 -12.63 -7.88
CA ASP A 212 8.12 -11.68 -8.31
C ASP A 212 7.76 -11.20 -9.72
N ILE A 213 7.66 -9.89 -9.90
CA ILE A 213 7.34 -9.26 -11.20
C ILE A 213 8.58 -8.74 -11.93
N GLY A 214 9.78 -8.98 -11.33
CA GLY A 214 11.08 -8.60 -11.85
C GLY A 214 11.67 -9.57 -12.86
#